data_09749a52a641055ed4d90d6f06f76ba3
#
_entry.id   09749a52a641055ed4d90d6f06f76ba3
#
_cell.length_a   1.000
_cell.length_b   1.000
_cell.length_c   1.000
_cell.angle_alpha   90.00
_cell.angle_beta   90.00
_cell.angle_gamma   90.00
#
_symmetry.space_group_name_H-M   'P 1'
#
loop_
_entity.id
_entity.type
_entity.pdbx_description
1 polymer ?
#
loop_
_entity_poly.entity_id
_entity_poly.type
_entity_poly.pdbx_seq_one_letter_code
_entity_poly.pdbx_strand_id
1 'polypeptide(L)'
;ASPGLVSGTVKVIKELDELDKILDGDILVTTMTTPDMVPAMKRANGIVTDEGGVTCHAAIISRELGIPCVSGTGEATSVLKENTKVTIDGKKGIVYEGDFGGDKDSEESTTTQTNVSAAPLITVTDVKVNVSMAEAAKKAYATGADGVGLLRTEHMMLATGTVPYKFIDEGREDEL
;
A
#
# COMPACT_ATOMS: atom_id res chain seq x y z
N ALA A 1 1.41 1.68 -9.83
CA ALA A 1 0.37 2.37 -9.06
C ALA A 1 0.95 3.01 -7.78
N SER A 2 1.89 2.36 -7.12
CA SER A 2 2.74 2.92 -6.05
C SER A 2 4.19 2.76 -6.44
N PRO A 3 5.03 3.81 -6.40
CA PRO A 3 6.39 3.76 -6.89
C PRO A 3 7.32 2.97 -5.98
N GLY A 4 8.42 2.50 -6.54
CA GLY A 4 9.48 1.76 -5.85
C GLY A 4 9.92 0.55 -6.66
N LEU A 5 11.11 0.03 -6.34
CA LEU A 5 11.70 -1.16 -6.93
C LEU A 5 11.96 -2.17 -5.81
N VAL A 6 11.36 -3.34 -5.90
CA VAL A 6 11.52 -4.40 -4.89
C VAL A 6 11.51 -5.77 -5.55
N SER A 7 12.27 -6.68 -4.95
CA SER A 7 12.27 -8.10 -5.32
C SER A 7 11.68 -8.93 -4.19
N GLY A 8 11.07 -10.05 -4.54
CA GLY A 8 10.51 -10.99 -3.56
C GLY A 8 9.99 -12.26 -4.21
N THR A 9 9.49 -13.15 -3.38
CA THR A 9 8.92 -14.43 -3.82
C THR A 9 7.43 -14.26 -4.09
N VAL A 10 6.96 -14.70 -5.24
CA VAL A 10 5.55 -14.65 -5.63
C VAL A 10 4.70 -15.55 -4.73
N LYS A 11 3.63 -14.97 -4.19
CA LYS A 11 2.54 -15.67 -3.51
C LYS A 11 1.23 -15.29 -4.18
N VAL A 12 0.63 -16.24 -4.88
CA VAL A 12 -0.65 -16.05 -5.55
C VAL A 12 -1.77 -16.35 -4.55
N ILE A 13 -2.56 -15.33 -4.22
CA ILE A 13 -3.68 -15.42 -3.27
C ILE A 13 -4.97 -15.27 -4.04
N LYS A 14 -5.80 -16.29 -4.00
CA LYS A 14 -7.12 -16.33 -4.65
C LYS A 14 -8.25 -16.19 -3.65
N GLU A 15 -8.07 -16.73 -2.46
CA GLU A 15 -9.08 -16.77 -1.40
C GLU A 15 -8.53 -16.10 -0.12
N LEU A 16 -9.43 -15.58 0.72
CA LEU A 16 -9.04 -14.87 1.95
C LEU A 16 -8.40 -15.79 3.00
N ASP A 17 -8.70 -17.07 2.99
CA ASP A 17 -8.11 -18.07 3.88
C ASP A 17 -6.63 -18.39 3.56
N GLU A 18 -6.15 -17.95 2.40
CA GLU A 18 -4.75 -18.11 1.98
C GLU A 18 -3.83 -16.98 2.43
N LEU A 19 -4.35 -15.94 3.08
CA LEU A 19 -3.58 -14.74 3.46
C LEU A 19 -2.39 -15.04 4.39
N ASP A 20 -2.46 -16.13 5.14
CA ASP A 20 -1.37 -16.56 6.03
C ASP A 20 -0.15 -17.12 5.26
N LYS A 21 -0.29 -17.41 3.96
CA LYS A 21 0.83 -17.82 3.11
C LYS A 21 1.81 -16.68 2.84
N ILE A 22 1.39 -15.42 3.02
CA ILE A 22 2.22 -14.24 2.82
C ILE A 22 3.13 -14.05 4.01
N LEU A 23 4.43 -14.17 3.78
CA LEU A 23 5.49 -13.89 4.73
C LEU A 23 6.12 -12.53 4.44
N ASP A 24 6.91 -12.05 5.41
CA ASP A 24 7.65 -10.80 5.24
C ASP A 24 8.63 -10.90 4.07
N GLY A 25 8.55 -9.95 3.15
CA GLY A 25 9.39 -9.91 1.96
C GLY A 25 8.80 -10.58 0.71
N ASP A 26 7.64 -11.21 0.81
CA ASP A 26 6.97 -11.81 -0.35
C ASP A 26 6.28 -10.76 -1.23
N ILE A 27 5.96 -11.16 -2.46
CA ILE A 27 5.17 -10.39 -3.40
C ILE A 27 3.75 -10.96 -3.42
N LEU A 28 2.80 -10.15 -2.96
CA LEU A 28 1.37 -10.49 -3.03
C LEU A 28 0.87 -10.34 -4.46
N VAL A 29 0.39 -11.43 -5.05
CA VAL A 29 -0.24 -11.46 -6.38
C VAL A 29 -1.69 -11.93 -6.22
N THR A 30 -2.64 -11.13 -6.67
CA THR A 30 -4.07 -11.44 -6.56
C THR A 30 -4.86 -10.80 -7.71
N THR A 31 -6.09 -11.24 -7.91
CA THR A 31 -6.98 -10.61 -8.90
C THR A 31 -7.28 -9.17 -8.50
N MET A 32 -7.70 -8.97 -7.25
CA MET A 32 -8.01 -7.64 -6.69
C MET A 32 -7.83 -7.70 -5.17
N THR A 33 -7.54 -6.56 -4.52
CA THR A 33 -7.44 -6.49 -3.06
C THR A 33 -8.73 -5.99 -2.44
N THR A 34 -9.02 -6.51 -1.25
CA THR A 34 -10.13 -6.08 -0.38
C THR A 34 -9.58 -5.54 0.94
N PRO A 35 -10.40 -4.82 1.74
CA PRO A 35 -9.97 -4.32 3.04
C PRO A 35 -9.44 -5.41 4.00
N ASP A 36 -10.02 -6.61 3.95
CA ASP A 36 -9.61 -7.74 4.79
C ASP A 36 -8.18 -8.23 4.48
N MET A 37 -7.65 -7.89 3.29
CA MET A 37 -6.30 -8.24 2.87
C MET A 37 -5.22 -7.29 3.42
N VAL A 38 -5.59 -6.18 4.05
CA VAL A 38 -4.63 -5.16 4.54
C VAL A 38 -3.56 -5.73 5.47
N PRO A 39 -3.84 -6.66 6.40
CA PRO A 39 -2.81 -7.28 7.23
C PRO A 39 -1.76 -8.04 6.41
N ALA A 40 -2.16 -8.75 5.35
CA ALA A 40 -1.25 -9.43 4.44
C ALA A 40 -0.48 -8.44 3.57
N MET A 41 -1.14 -7.38 3.09
CA MET A 41 -0.49 -6.31 2.32
C MET A 41 0.63 -5.64 3.13
N LYS A 42 0.48 -5.47 4.45
CA LYS A 42 1.51 -4.91 5.34
C LYS A 42 2.77 -5.78 5.44
N ARG A 43 2.64 -7.11 5.31
CA ARG A 43 3.77 -8.05 5.32
C ARG A 43 4.45 -8.16 3.95
N ALA A 44 3.69 -7.89 2.88
CA ALA A 44 4.20 -8.00 1.52
C ALA A 44 5.24 -6.90 1.23
N ASN A 45 6.30 -7.28 0.51
CA ASN A 45 7.31 -6.35 0.01
C ASN A 45 6.84 -5.59 -1.25
N GLY A 46 5.92 -6.18 -2.00
CA GLY A 46 5.31 -5.58 -3.18
C GLY A 46 3.97 -6.21 -3.51
N ILE A 47 3.14 -5.52 -4.31
CA ILE A 47 1.78 -5.94 -4.63
C ILE A 47 1.56 -5.88 -6.14
N VAL A 48 0.99 -6.95 -6.69
CA VAL A 48 0.57 -7.04 -8.09
C VAL A 48 -0.89 -7.46 -8.16
N THR A 49 -1.70 -6.74 -8.94
CA THR A 49 -3.10 -7.12 -9.14
C THR A 49 -3.48 -7.16 -10.62
N ASP A 50 -4.34 -8.13 -10.97
CA ASP A 50 -4.87 -8.22 -12.33
C ASP A 50 -5.83 -7.08 -12.62
N GLU A 51 -6.72 -6.79 -11.68
CA GLU A 51 -7.68 -5.74 -11.80
C GLU A 51 -7.24 -4.47 -11.08
N GLY A 52 -7.81 -3.34 -11.51
CA GLY A 52 -7.61 -2.05 -10.86
C GLY A 52 -6.81 -1.06 -11.68
N GLY A 53 -6.65 0.12 -11.11
CA GLY A 53 -5.95 1.24 -11.69
C GLY A 53 -5.38 2.13 -10.60
N VAL A 54 -5.02 3.37 -10.92
CA VAL A 54 -4.37 4.31 -9.99
C VAL A 54 -5.22 4.71 -8.78
N THR A 55 -6.51 4.48 -8.83
CA THR A 55 -7.49 4.82 -7.77
C THR A 55 -8.11 3.60 -7.10
N CYS A 56 -7.70 2.37 -7.45
CA CYS A 56 -8.20 1.15 -6.81
C CYS A 56 -7.69 1.01 -5.37
N HIS A 57 -8.33 0.12 -4.60
CA HIS A 57 -7.95 -0.16 -3.20
C HIS A 57 -6.47 -0.54 -3.08
N ALA A 58 -5.96 -1.46 -3.92
CA ALA A 58 -4.55 -1.85 -3.93
C ALA A 58 -3.62 -0.64 -4.08
N ALA A 59 -3.91 0.26 -5.03
CA ALA A 59 -3.09 1.42 -5.29
C ALA A 59 -3.10 2.45 -4.14
N ILE A 60 -4.27 2.66 -3.53
CA ILE A 60 -4.42 3.60 -2.41
C ILE A 60 -3.64 3.09 -1.20
N ILE A 61 -3.91 1.87 -0.76
CA ILE A 61 -3.28 1.28 0.42
C ILE A 61 -1.77 1.12 0.22
N SER A 62 -1.32 0.69 -0.96
CA SER A 62 0.11 0.56 -1.25
C SER A 62 0.86 1.88 -1.14
N ARG A 63 0.28 3.00 -1.61
CA ARG A 63 0.88 4.32 -1.44
C ARG A 63 0.95 4.76 0.00
N GLU A 64 -0.08 4.47 0.80
CA GLU A 64 -0.11 4.79 2.22
C GLU A 64 0.91 3.98 3.01
N LEU A 65 1.05 2.69 2.70
CA LEU A 65 2.05 1.81 3.31
C LEU A 65 3.47 2.05 2.77
N GLY A 66 3.61 2.75 1.64
CA GLY A 66 4.91 2.93 0.97
C GLY A 66 5.41 1.67 0.27
N ILE A 67 4.51 0.75 -0.08
CA ILE A 67 4.82 -0.52 -0.73
C ILE A 67 4.68 -0.36 -2.25
N PRO A 68 5.67 -0.77 -3.08
CA PRO A 68 5.55 -0.75 -4.52
C PRO A 68 4.39 -1.59 -5.02
N CYS A 69 3.63 -1.05 -5.98
CA CYS A 69 2.45 -1.72 -6.49
C CYS A 69 2.29 -1.54 -8.01
N VAL A 70 2.03 -2.65 -8.67
CA VAL A 70 1.58 -2.70 -10.08
C VAL A 70 0.16 -3.23 -10.10
N SER A 71 -0.79 -2.43 -10.58
CA SER A 71 -2.21 -2.81 -10.66
C SER A 71 -2.72 -2.77 -12.11
N GLY A 72 -3.68 -3.63 -12.43
CA GLY A 72 -4.28 -3.68 -13.75
C GLY A 72 -3.44 -4.43 -14.78
N THR A 73 -2.77 -5.51 -14.37
CA THR A 73 -1.94 -6.34 -15.26
C THR A 73 -2.78 -7.22 -16.18
N GLY A 74 -4.00 -7.56 -15.77
CA GLY A 74 -4.93 -8.42 -16.49
C GLY A 74 -4.66 -9.92 -16.37
N GLU A 75 -3.42 -10.33 -16.13
CA GLU A 75 -3.00 -11.73 -16.23
C GLU A 75 -1.94 -12.19 -15.23
N ALA A 76 -1.54 -11.35 -14.26
CA ALA A 76 -0.46 -11.66 -13.33
C ALA A 76 -0.71 -12.96 -12.55
N THR A 77 -1.94 -13.20 -12.11
CA THR A 77 -2.31 -14.42 -11.37
C THR A 77 -2.18 -15.71 -12.19
N SER A 78 -2.18 -15.62 -13.51
CA SER A 78 -2.05 -16.76 -14.42
C SER A 78 -0.63 -16.93 -14.96
N VAL A 79 0.10 -15.83 -15.14
CA VAL A 79 1.46 -15.81 -15.71
C VAL A 79 2.53 -16.01 -14.64
N LEU A 80 2.38 -15.35 -13.49
CA LEU A 80 3.36 -15.44 -12.41
C LEU A 80 3.19 -16.76 -11.64
N LYS A 81 4.24 -17.57 -11.63
CA LYS A 81 4.23 -18.85 -10.93
C LYS A 81 4.53 -18.67 -9.46
N GLU A 82 3.79 -19.36 -8.63
CA GLU A 82 4.01 -19.38 -7.18
C GLU A 82 5.44 -19.80 -6.82
N ASN A 83 6.01 -19.18 -5.79
CA ASN A 83 7.36 -19.41 -5.31
C ASN A 83 8.50 -19.05 -6.30
N THR A 84 8.21 -18.34 -7.39
CA THR A 84 9.25 -17.75 -8.23
C THR A 84 9.68 -16.39 -7.69
N LYS A 85 10.94 -16.02 -7.94
CA LYS A 85 11.40 -14.66 -7.63
C LYS A 85 11.05 -13.70 -8.76
N VAL A 86 10.54 -12.54 -8.39
CA VAL A 86 10.25 -11.45 -9.32
C VAL A 86 10.70 -10.12 -8.75
N THR A 87 10.91 -9.16 -9.64
CA THR A 87 11.19 -7.77 -9.28
C THR A 87 10.06 -6.89 -9.78
N ILE A 88 9.51 -6.06 -8.92
CA ILE A 88 8.45 -5.09 -9.24
C ILE A 88 9.07 -3.70 -9.38
N ASP A 89 8.83 -3.05 -10.52
CA ASP A 89 9.07 -1.62 -10.72
C ASP A 89 7.71 -0.89 -10.71
N GLY A 90 7.32 -0.42 -9.55
CA GLY A 90 6.03 0.27 -9.38
C GLY A 90 5.97 1.64 -10.06
N LYS A 91 7.13 2.26 -10.36
CA LYS A 91 7.22 3.52 -11.10
C LYS A 91 6.93 3.31 -12.58
N LYS A 92 7.54 2.29 -13.18
CA LYS A 92 7.31 1.94 -14.60
C LYS A 92 6.05 1.11 -14.81
N GLY A 93 5.53 0.44 -13.75
CA GLY A 93 4.39 -0.48 -13.86
C GLY A 93 4.76 -1.80 -14.51
N ILE A 94 5.97 -2.28 -14.28
CA ILE A 94 6.52 -3.50 -14.90
C ILE A 94 6.90 -4.49 -13.81
N VAL A 95 6.67 -5.78 -14.09
CA VAL A 95 7.13 -6.91 -13.28
C VAL A 95 8.14 -7.69 -14.11
N TYR A 96 9.32 -7.90 -13.57
CA TYR A 96 10.40 -8.65 -14.20
C TYR A 96 10.55 -10.02 -13.53
N GLU A 97 10.79 -11.06 -14.31
CA GLU A 97 11.15 -12.36 -13.78
C GLU A 97 12.60 -12.34 -13.27
N GLY A 98 12.83 -12.81 -12.05
CA GLY A 98 14.13 -12.84 -11.41
C GLY A 98 14.34 -11.75 -10.37
N ASP A 99 15.50 -11.80 -9.72
CA ASP A 99 15.93 -10.86 -8.69
C ASP A 99 16.91 -9.85 -9.29
N PHE A 100 16.44 -8.68 -9.60
CA PHE A 100 17.24 -7.54 -10.09
C PHE A 100 17.52 -6.53 -8.97
N GLY A 101 17.27 -6.88 -7.71
CA GLY A 101 17.44 -6.00 -6.55
C GLY A 101 18.87 -5.94 -5.99
N GLY A 102 19.87 -6.56 -6.65
CA GLY A 102 21.25 -6.65 -6.17
C GLY A 102 22.19 -5.51 -6.53
N ASP A 103 21.85 -4.70 -7.51
CA ASP A 103 22.69 -3.55 -7.89
C ASP A 103 22.20 -2.27 -7.19
N LYS A 104 22.91 -1.91 -6.13
CA LYS A 104 22.76 -0.61 -5.43
C LYS A 104 23.23 0.58 -6.27
N ASP A 105 23.43 0.42 -7.57
CA ASP A 105 23.95 1.42 -8.48
C ASP A 105 22.95 1.88 -9.55
N SER A 106 21.70 2.02 -9.20
CA SER A 106 20.80 2.84 -9.99
C SER A 106 20.05 3.79 -9.08
N GLU A 107 20.65 4.97 -9.00
CA GLU A 107 20.06 6.27 -8.74
C GLU A 107 18.87 6.25 -7.75
N GLU A 108 19.22 6.62 -6.51
CA GLU A 108 18.39 7.43 -5.62
C GLU A 108 16.88 7.25 -5.86
N SER A 109 16.32 6.12 -5.36
CA SER A 109 15.03 6.28 -4.71
C SER A 109 15.28 7.21 -3.53
N THR A 110 15.62 8.42 -3.86
CA THR A 110 15.48 9.55 -2.98
C THR A 110 13.99 9.55 -2.66
N THR A 111 13.59 8.87 -1.59
CA THR A 111 12.78 9.59 -0.67
C THR A 111 13.57 10.85 -0.45
N THR A 112 13.40 11.80 -1.33
CA THR A 112 13.74 13.16 -1.05
C THR A 112 12.84 13.50 0.15
N GLN A 113 13.31 13.12 1.34
CA GLN A 113 13.22 14.07 2.41
C GLN A 113 14.00 15.26 1.88
N THR A 114 13.37 15.98 1.00
CA THR A 114 13.64 17.39 0.91
C THR A 114 13.36 17.90 2.31
N ASN A 115 14.38 17.85 3.15
CA ASN A 115 14.57 18.88 4.12
C ASN A 115 14.71 20.18 3.31
N VAL A 116 13.64 20.53 2.63
CA VAL A 116 13.43 21.89 2.18
C VAL A 116 13.13 22.61 3.48
N SER A 117 14.19 23.09 4.12
CA SER A 117 14.12 24.31 4.90
C SER A 117 13.81 25.45 3.91
N ALA A 118 12.84 25.25 3.03
CA ALA A 118 12.23 26.29 2.26
C ALA A 118 11.22 26.94 3.20
N ALA A 119 11.32 28.25 3.32
CA ALA A 119 10.27 29.05 3.94
C ALA A 119 8.91 28.55 3.42
N PRO A 120 7.88 28.38 4.29
CA PRO A 120 6.60 27.85 3.87
C PRO A 120 6.09 28.68 2.69
N LEU A 121 5.83 27.99 1.57
CA LEU A 121 5.20 28.62 0.41
C LEU A 121 3.80 29.03 0.84
N ILE A 122 3.61 30.33 1.07
CA ILE A 122 2.30 30.88 1.37
C ILE A 122 1.50 30.87 0.06
N THR A 123 0.55 29.96 -0.05
CA THR A 123 -0.39 29.89 -1.18
C THR A 123 -1.69 30.57 -0.82
N VAL A 124 -2.43 31.05 -1.83
CA VAL A 124 -3.77 31.65 -1.66
C VAL A 124 -4.83 30.57 -1.37
N THR A 125 -4.53 29.33 -1.75
CA THR A 125 -5.40 28.17 -1.56
C THR A 125 -4.80 27.21 -0.54
N ASP A 126 -5.64 26.70 0.37
CA ASP A 126 -5.25 25.65 1.30
C ASP A 126 -4.98 24.34 0.54
N VAL A 127 -3.83 23.74 0.81
CA VAL A 127 -3.46 22.40 0.33
C VAL A 127 -3.71 21.40 1.45
N LYS A 128 -4.66 20.49 1.26
CA LYS A 128 -5.05 19.50 2.26
C LYS A 128 -4.70 18.08 1.80
N VAL A 129 -4.29 17.23 2.75
CA VAL A 129 -3.96 15.83 2.47
C VAL A 129 -5.10 14.91 2.87
N ASN A 130 -5.26 13.79 2.16
CA ASN A 130 -6.16 12.71 2.57
C ASN A 130 -5.39 11.75 3.46
N VAL A 131 -6.02 11.31 4.56
CA VAL A 131 -5.46 10.36 5.52
C VAL A 131 -6.43 9.21 5.70
N SER A 132 -5.96 7.97 5.48
CA SER A 132 -6.78 6.76 5.62
C SER A 132 -6.28 5.85 6.74
N MET A 133 -5.04 6.04 7.22
CA MET A 133 -4.42 5.23 8.26
C MET A 133 -3.86 6.15 9.34
N ALA A 134 -4.02 5.78 10.61
CA ALA A 134 -3.52 6.59 11.73
C ALA A 134 -1.99 6.78 11.67
N GLU A 135 -1.27 5.76 11.24
CA GLU A 135 0.19 5.80 11.09
C GLU A 135 0.66 6.80 10.04
N ALA A 136 -0.17 7.08 9.02
CA ALA A 136 0.14 8.04 7.97
C ALA A 136 0.06 9.51 8.45
N ALA A 137 -0.55 9.78 9.61
CA ALA A 137 -0.75 11.14 10.12
C ALA A 137 0.58 11.91 10.31
N LYS A 138 1.61 11.25 10.84
CA LYS A 138 2.95 11.87 11.00
C LYS A 138 3.57 12.24 9.65
N LYS A 139 3.45 11.36 8.66
CA LYS A 139 3.94 11.60 7.30
C LYS A 139 3.16 12.71 6.62
N ALA A 140 1.84 12.74 6.80
CA ALA A 140 0.97 13.80 6.31
C ALA A 140 1.36 15.17 6.91
N TYR A 141 1.56 15.24 8.23
CA TYR A 141 2.02 16.46 8.92
C TYR A 141 3.37 16.95 8.39
N ALA A 142 4.31 16.05 8.15
CA ALA A 142 5.64 16.38 7.64
C ALA A 142 5.64 16.96 6.22
N THR A 143 4.54 16.85 5.46
CA THR A 143 4.42 17.48 4.12
C THR A 143 4.24 18.98 4.19
N GLY A 144 3.90 19.54 5.35
CA GLY A 144 3.59 20.98 5.50
C GLY A 144 2.23 21.37 4.92
N ALA A 145 1.32 20.41 4.73
CA ALA A 145 -0.03 20.70 4.26
C ALA A 145 -0.84 21.48 5.31
N ASP A 146 -1.78 22.31 4.86
CA ASP A 146 -2.59 23.20 5.70
C ASP A 146 -3.62 22.45 6.56
N GLY A 147 -3.84 21.17 6.27
CA GLY A 147 -4.74 20.33 7.06
C GLY A 147 -5.13 19.01 6.39
N VAL A 148 -6.08 18.31 7.00
CA VAL A 148 -6.67 17.07 6.47
C VAL A 148 -7.89 17.43 5.63
N GLY A 149 -7.93 16.99 4.37
CA GLY A 149 -9.04 17.19 3.45
C GLY A 149 -10.09 16.09 3.57
N LEU A 150 -9.62 14.83 3.64
CA LEU A 150 -10.49 13.66 3.83
C LEU A 150 -9.84 12.72 4.85
N LEU A 151 -10.61 12.33 5.86
CA LEU A 151 -10.25 11.30 6.81
C LEU A 151 -11.12 10.06 6.54
N ARG A 152 -10.48 8.95 6.17
CA ARG A 152 -11.19 7.67 5.92
C ARG A 152 -11.18 6.84 7.19
N THR A 153 -12.14 7.08 8.04
CA THR A 153 -12.26 6.41 9.35
C THR A 153 -12.56 4.93 9.23
N GLU A 154 -13.22 4.50 8.15
CA GLU A 154 -13.51 3.11 7.87
C GLU A 154 -12.25 2.24 7.82
N HIS A 155 -11.17 2.73 7.22
CA HIS A 155 -9.89 2.02 7.18
C HIS A 155 -9.21 1.98 8.54
N MET A 156 -9.34 3.05 9.33
CA MET A 156 -8.80 3.10 10.70
C MET A 156 -9.51 2.10 11.61
N MET A 157 -10.83 2.01 11.50
CA MET A 157 -11.64 1.04 12.25
C MET A 157 -11.28 -0.39 11.90
N LEU A 158 -11.16 -0.71 10.60
CA LEU A 158 -10.73 -2.05 10.16
C LEU A 158 -9.33 -2.41 10.66
N ALA A 159 -8.43 -1.44 10.74
CA ALA A 159 -7.07 -1.66 11.24
C ALA A 159 -7.02 -2.03 12.73
N THR A 160 -8.03 -1.69 13.53
CA THR A 160 -8.13 -2.09 14.95
C THR A 160 -8.49 -3.56 15.14
N GLY A 161 -8.96 -4.23 14.08
CA GLY A 161 -9.42 -5.62 14.13
C GLY A 161 -10.77 -5.81 14.85
N THR A 162 -11.41 -4.72 15.26
CA THR A 162 -12.70 -4.77 15.94
C THR A 162 -13.74 -4.00 15.13
N VAL A 163 -14.83 -4.66 14.78
CA VAL A 163 -15.91 -4.06 14.00
C VAL A 163 -16.81 -3.26 14.95
N PRO A 164 -17.09 -1.97 14.68
CA PRO A 164 -17.91 -1.14 15.58
C PRO A 164 -19.26 -1.76 15.97
N TYR A 165 -19.89 -2.44 15.04
CA TYR A 165 -21.18 -3.08 15.27
C TYR A 165 -21.13 -4.14 16.40
N LYS A 166 -19.96 -4.76 16.64
CA LYS A 166 -19.76 -5.72 17.71
C LYS A 166 -19.91 -5.08 19.11
N PHE A 167 -19.47 -3.84 19.26
CA PHE A 167 -19.66 -3.08 20.50
C PHE A 167 -21.14 -2.79 20.77
N ILE A 168 -21.90 -2.51 19.70
CA ILE A 168 -23.35 -2.26 19.79
C ILE A 168 -24.08 -3.54 20.20
N ASP A 169 -23.75 -4.68 19.58
CA ASP A 169 -24.34 -5.97 19.91
C ASP A 169 -24.03 -6.44 21.34
N GLU A 170 -22.87 -6.08 21.86
CA GLU A 170 -22.41 -6.41 23.21
C GLU A 170 -22.88 -5.36 24.26
N GLY A 171 -23.58 -4.31 23.86
CA GLY A 171 -24.04 -3.21 24.72
C GLY A 171 -22.87 -2.41 25.32
N ARG A 172 -21.81 -2.22 24.55
CA ARG A 172 -20.55 -1.55 24.93
C ARG A 172 -20.32 -0.30 24.07
N GLU A 173 -21.39 0.43 23.76
CA GLU A 173 -21.32 1.61 22.90
C GLU A 173 -20.40 2.70 23.49
N ASP A 174 -20.28 2.73 24.82
CA ASP A 174 -19.40 3.71 25.52
C ASP A 174 -17.90 3.49 25.27
N GLU A 175 -17.53 2.36 24.64
CA GLU A 175 -16.14 2.03 24.31
C GLU A 175 -15.79 2.30 22.83
N LEU A 176 -16.75 2.82 22.05
CA LEU A 176 -16.57 3.29 20.68
C LEU A 176 -15.98 4.70 20.64
#